data_7dc0e45a867f92f650412c03163eb318
#
_entry.id   7dc0e45a867f92f650412c03163eb318
#
_cell.length_a   1.000
_cell.length_b   1.000
_cell.length_c   1.000
_cell.angle_alpha   90.00
_cell.angle_beta   90.00
_cell.angle_gamma   90.00
#
_symmetry.space_group_name_H-M   'P 1'
#
loop_
_entity.id
_entity.type
_entity.pdbx_description
1 polymer ?
#
loop_
_entity_poly.entity_id
_entity_poly.type
_entity_poly.pdbx_seq_one_letter_code
_entity_poly.pdbx_strand_id
1 'polypeptide(L)'
;MIKKFFKNIVYNTFLLGLFIIPLTVSAQQDMTRAERIKVLEKLKMDDAKIETNTMGIISQDFPTEIDNLSLPSLSTFLDAVTENATVKRAQSQVEQVKNEYRLQKRDWWNYFRLNGNYGYGRYNVISNASDTFTQMYQTTTSNAQHNFNVGASVGVSIGDLINRPIKLKNYRYQIEQLQYTQEEVMEERKLRVLEAYNAVTEQLATIKAKAETAALYNAQMKISENDFIQGKIDIITLSQERGRRSGAVTSYEQSRVMLHNSIILLEMLTNVKIIKEQ
;
A
#
# COMPACT_ATOMS: atom_id res chain seq x y z
N MET A 1 65.99 42.05 -5.23
CA MET A 1 65.72 41.65 -6.63
C MET A 1 64.27 41.07 -6.83
N ILE A 2 63.62 40.56 -5.85
CA ILE A 2 62.31 39.91 -5.97
C ILE A 2 61.10 40.88 -6.13
N LYS A 3 61.16 42.11 -5.58
CA LYS A 3 60.14 43.15 -5.69
C LYS A 3 59.95 43.76 -7.09
N LYS A 4 61.00 43.73 -7.93
CA LYS A 4 60.91 44.22 -9.31
C LYS A 4 60.29 43.17 -10.27
N PHE A 5 60.44 41.94 -9.95
CA PHE A 5 59.88 40.85 -10.77
C PHE A 5 58.31 40.73 -10.64
N PHE A 6 57.80 40.92 -9.43
CA PHE A 6 56.33 40.90 -9.18
C PHE A 6 55.63 42.12 -9.80
N LYS A 7 56.30 43.30 -9.86
CA LYS A 7 55.69 44.51 -10.43
C LYS A 7 55.48 44.39 -11.94
N ASN A 8 56.41 43.73 -12.65
CA ASN A 8 56.29 43.52 -14.10
C ASN A 8 55.30 42.40 -14.49
N ILE A 9 55.07 41.41 -13.63
CA ILE A 9 54.08 40.34 -13.88
C ILE A 9 52.69 40.93 -13.70
N VAL A 10 52.44 41.75 -12.69
CA VAL A 10 51.11 42.37 -12.45
C VAL A 10 50.77 43.39 -13.54
N TYR A 11 51.74 44.14 -14.09
CA TYR A 11 51.47 45.06 -15.20
C TYR A 11 51.17 44.31 -16.51
N ASN A 12 51.87 43.23 -16.81
CA ASN A 12 51.61 42.45 -18.02
C ASN A 12 50.30 41.66 -17.98
N THR A 13 49.85 41.16 -16.81
CA THR A 13 48.59 40.55 -16.69
C THR A 13 47.40 41.52 -16.71
N PHE A 14 47.64 42.80 -16.26
CA PHE A 14 46.62 43.84 -16.36
C PHE A 14 46.48 44.40 -17.79
N LEU A 15 47.56 44.43 -18.57
CA LEU A 15 47.57 44.91 -19.99
C LEU A 15 46.98 43.82 -20.93
N LEU A 16 47.12 42.50 -20.60
CA LEU A 16 46.49 41.43 -21.36
C LEU A 16 44.98 41.29 -21.04
N GLY A 17 44.56 41.71 -19.82
CA GLY A 17 43.15 41.73 -19.42
C GLY A 17 42.29 42.82 -20.06
N LEU A 18 42.91 43.86 -20.64
CA LEU A 18 42.22 45.01 -21.22
C LEU A 18 41.95 44.87 -22.72
N PHE A 19 42.46 43.79 -23.37
CA PHE A 19 42.26 43.53 -24.80
C PHE A 19 41.28 42.36 -25.10
N ILE A 20 40.67 41.78 -24.06
CA ILE A 20 39.63 40.73 -24.22
C ILE A 20 38.28 41.25 -23.74
N ILE A 21 37.86 42.39 -24.26
CA ILE A 21 36.49 42.90 -24.22
C ILE A 21 36.33 43.78 -25.46
N PRO A 22 35.30 43.68 -26.22
CA PRO A 22 34.18 42.75 -26.33
C PRO A 22 33.90 42.37 -27.80
N LEU A 23 33.99 41.14 -28.11
CA LEU A 23 33.45 40.65 -29.39
C LEU A 23 32.26 39.74 -29.23
N THR A 24 31.49 39.93 -28.13
CA THR A 24 30.19 39.26 -27.95
C THR A 24 29.05 40.24 -27.81
N VAL A 25 29.15 41.42 -28.42
CA VAL A 25 28.01 42.30 -28.59
C VAL A 25 27.53 42.15 -30.01
N SER A 26 26.36 41.50 -30.09
CA SER A 26 25.40 41.54 -31.20
C SER A 26 25.79 40.83 -32.50
N ALA A 27 25.71 39.52 -32.47
CA ALA A 27 24.99 38.91 -33.57
C ALA A 27 23.51 38.64 -33.12
N GLN A 28 22.83 39.68 -32.70
CA GLN A 28 21.40 39.76 -32.84
C GLN A 28 21.18 39.92 -34.34
N GLN A 29 21.27 38.82 -35.06
CA GLN A 29 20.89 38.72 -36.44
C GLN A 29 19.46 39.23 -36.49
N ASP A 30 19.21 40.37 -37.11
CA ASP A 30 17.88 40.88 -37.43
C ASP A 30 17.26 39.87 -38.38
N MET A 31 16.65 38.83 -37.78
CA MET A 31 15.94 37.80 -38.54
C MET A 31 14.79 38.50 -39.29
N THR A 32 14.75 38.25 -40.57
CA THR A 32 13.62 38.70 -41.38
C THR A 32 12.35 38.04 -40.90
N ARG A 33 11.19 38.67 -41.12
CA ARG A 33 9.88 38.10 -40.75
C ARG A 33 9.70 36.66 -41.29
N ALA A 34 10.17 36.40 -42.51
CA ALA A 34 10.09 35.08 -43.12
C ALA A 34 10.92 34.01 -42.38
N GLU A 35 12.12 34.39 -41.92
CA GLU A 35 12.98 33.49 -41.14
C GLU A 35 12.37 33.20 -39.76
N ARG A 36 11.79 34.20 -39.09
CA ARG A 36 11.08 34.01 -37.80
C ARG A 36 9.92 33.02 -37.93
N ILE A 37 9.12 33.12 -39.02
CA ILE A 37 8.03 32.16 -39.30
C ILE A 37 8.57 30.76 -39.47
N LYS A 38 9.66 30.56 -40.25
CA LYS A 38 10.27 29.23 -40.44
C LYS A 38 10.79 28.62 -39.15
N VAL A 39 11.45 29.44 -38.30
CA VAL A 39 11.91 28.97 -36.97
C VAL A 39 10.74 28.54 -36.11
N LEU A 40 9.65 29.33 -36.09
CA LEU A 40 8.47 29.00 -35.31
C LEU A 40 7.78 27.71 -35.82
N GLU A 41 7.65 27.51 -37.12
CA GLU A 41 7.10 26.29 -37.72
C GLU A 41 7.94 25.07 -37.35
N LYS A 42 9.28 25.17 -37.42
CA LYS A 42 10.19 24.10 -37.03
C LYS A 42 10.01 23.75 -35.55
N LEU A 43 9.94 24.74 -34.67
CA LEU A 43 9.73 24.54 -33.25
C LEU A 43 8.36 23.89 -32.96
N LYS A 44 7.30 24.25 -33.69
CA LYS A 44 5.98 23.62 -33.56
C LYS A 44 5.97 22.16 -34.05
N MET A 45 6.69 21.86 -35.13
CA MET A 45 6.83 20.49 -35.61
C MET A 45 7.58 19.59 -34.60
N ASP A 46 8.60 20.11 -33.96
CA ASP A 46 9.36 19.39 -32.97
C ASP A 46 8.53 19.16 -31.69
N ASP A 47 7.71 20.15 -31.26
CA ASP A 47 6.75 19.98 -30.16
C ASP A 47 5.71 18.88 -30.48
N ALA A 48 5.11 18.90 -31.67
CA ALA A 48 4.14 17.93 -32.10
C ALA A 48 4.70 16.49 -32.11
N LYS A 49 5.96 16.32 -32.47
CA LYS A 49 6.65 15.02 -32.41
C LYS A 49 6.84 14.52 -30.98
N ILE A 50 7.18 15.45 -30.05
CA ILE A 50 7.34 15.12 -28.63
C ILE A 50 5.96 14.77 -28.02
N GLU A 51 4.91 15.54 -28.33
CA GLU A 51 3.55 15.27 -27.86
C GLU A 51 3.03 13.92 -28.35
N THR A 52 3.21 13.58 -29.61
CA THR A 52 2.76 12.28 -30.16
C THR A 52 3.50 11.10 -29.53
N ASN A 53 4.78 11.23 -29.25
CA ASN A 53 5.55 10.18 -28.57
C ASN A 53 5.18 10.04 -27.09
N THR A 54 4.79 11.10 -26.42
CA THR A 54 4.43 11.11 -25.00
C THR A 54 2.97 10.74 -24.77
N MET A 55 2.05 11.19 -25.62
CA MET A 55 0.63 10.83 -25.53
C MET A 55 0.35 9.35 -25.77
N GLY A 56 1.14 8.68 -26.60
CA GLY A 56 1.02 7.24 -26.80
C GLY A 56 1.26 6.39 -25.55
N ILE A 57 1.93 6.95 -24.55
CA ILE A 57 2.26 6.26 -23.29
C ILE A 57 1.26 6.60 -22.17
N ILE A 58 0.65 7.78 -22.19
CA ILE A 58 -0.13 8.33 -21.05
C ILE A 58 -1.65 8.28 -21.28
N SER A 59 -2.12 8.15 -22.53
CA SER A 59 -3.52 8.45 -22.88
C SER A 59 -4.52 7.31 -22.73
N GLN A 60 -4.13 6.11 -22.31
CA GLN A 60 -5.03 4.96 -22.31
C GLN A 60 -5.92 4.80 -21.06
N ASP A 61 -5.60 5.39 -19.91
CA ASP A 61 -6.31 5.10 -18.66
C ASP A 61 -6.78 6.32 -17.83
N PHE A 62 -6.67 7.54 -18.36
CA PHE A 62 -7.07 8.71 -17.57
C PHE A 62 -8.46 9.22 -17.97
N PRO A 63 -9.48 9.16 -17.08
CA PRO A 63 -10.77 9.77 -17.35
C PRO A 63 -10.60 11.27 -17.56
N THR A 64 -11.13 11.75 -18.66
CA THR A 64 -11.14 13.19 -19.04
C THR A 64 -12.06 14.04 -18.14
N GLU A 65 -12.83 13.40 -17.24
CA GLU A 65 -13.88 14.04 -16.43
C GLU A 65 -13.45 14.30 -14.97
N ILE A 66 -12.22 14.78 -14.74
CA ILE A 66 -11.78 15.15 -13.38
C ILE A 66 -12.56 16.38 -12.86
N ASP A 67 -13.09 17.22 -13.75
CA ASP A 67 -13.80 18.46 -13.39
C ASP A 67 -15.14 18.23 -12.68
N ASN A 68 -15.75 17.06 -12.81
CA ASN A 68 -17.05 16.70 -12.22
C ASN A 68 -16.94 15.63 -11.11
N LEU A 69 -15.75 15.37 -10.59
CA LEU A 69 -15.57 14.36 -9.56
C LEU A 69 -16.20 14.83 -8.23
N SER A 70 -17.34 14.24 -7.88
CA SER A 70 -17.95 14.44 -6.55
C SER A 70 -17.40 13.39 -5.58
N LEU A 71 -16.53 13.84 -4.69
CA LEU A 71 -16.00 12.97 -3.63
C LEU A 71 -17.08 12.70 -2.59
N PRO A 72 -17.41 11.43 -2.27
CA PRO A 72 -18.31 11.09 -1.16
C PRO A 72 -17.80 11.64 0.18
N SER A 73 -18.68 11.71 1.18
CA SER A 73 -18.29 12.18 2.50
C SER A 73 -17.27 11.25 3.17
N LEU A 74 -16.39 11.81 3.98
CA LEU A 74 -15.39 11.03 4.73
C LEU A 74 -16.02 9.90 5.56
N SER A 75 -17.23 10.14 6.12
CA SER A 75 -17.94 9.12 6.92
C SER A 75 -18.18 7.83 6.14
N THR A 76 -18.55 7.93 4.85
CA THR A 76 -18.77 6.74 3.99
C THR A 76 -17.52 5.88 3.87
N PHE A 77 -16.35 6.50 3.76
CA PHE A 77 -15.08 5.79 3.68
C PHE A 77 -14.65 5.20 5.03
N LEU A 78 -14.90 5.91 6.13
CA LEU A 78 -14.60 5.40 7.48
C LEU A 78 -15.49 4.22 7.86
N ASP A 79 -16.74 4.21 7.46
CA ASP A 79 -17.65 3.08 7.68
C ASP A 79 -17.22 1.85 6.87
N ALA A 80 -16.75 2.06 5.65
CA ALA A 80 -16.23 0.98 4.80
C ALA A 80 -14.96 0.30 5.35
N VAL A 81 -14.22 0.93 6.28
CA VAL A 81 -13.05 0.31 6.93
C VAL A 81 -13.42 -0.97 7.65
N THR A 82 -14.62 -1.09 8.21
CA THR A 82 -15.08 -2.30 8.91
C THR A 82 -15.11 -3.54 7.98
N GLU A 83 -15.30 -3.32 6.69
CA GLU A 83 -15.32 -4.38 5.67
C GLU A 83 -13.91 -4.78 5.19
N ASN A 84 -12.88 -4.07 5.61
CA ASN A 84 -11.50 -4.33 5.20
C ASN A 84 -11.01 -5.71 5.71
N ALA A 85 -10.31 -6.43 4.84
CA ALA A 85 -9.81 -7.78 5.12
C ALA A 85 -8.91 -7.86 6.36
N THR A 86 -8.12 -6.82 6.64
CA THR A 86 -7.24 -6.79 7.83
C THR A 86 -8.03 -6.66 9.12
N VAL A 87 -9.10 -5.86 9.12
CA VAL A 87 -10.01 -5.71 10.27
C VAL A 87 -10.78 -7.00 10.50
N LYS A 88 -11.34 -7.62 9.43
CA LYS A 88 -12.00 -8.91 9.49
C LYS A 88 -11.09 -10.03 10.00
N ARG A 89 -9.82 -10.02 9.61
CA ARG A 89 -8.81 -10.95 10.12
C ARG A 89 -8.61 -10.79 11.62
N ALA A 90 -8.43 -9.57 12.12
CA ALA A 90 -8.29 -9.31 13.55
C ALA A 90 -9.53 -9.75 14.33
N GLN A 91 -10.74 -9.48 13.81
CA GLN A 91 -11.99 -9.95 14.39
C GLN A 91 -12.06 -11.49 14.44
N SER A 92 -11.64 -12.17 13.36
CA SER A 92 -11.63 -13.64 13.33
C SER A 92 -10.67 -14.23 14.35
N GLN A 93 -9.52 -13.58 14.62
CA GLN A 93 -8.60 -14.00 15.68
C GLN A 93 -9.23 -13.90 17.08
N VAL A 94 -9.96 -12.82 17.36
CA VAL A 94 -10.72 -12.68 18.61
C VAL A 94 -11.74 -13.82 18.76
N GLU A 95 -12.52 -14.12 17.71
CA GLU A 95 -13.50 -15.19 17.75
C GLU A 95 -12.86 -16.59 17.88
N GLN A 96 -11.70 -16.81 17.26
CA GLN A 96 -10.95 -18.05 17.42
C GLN A 96 -10.60 -18.28 18.89
N VAL A 97 -9.99 -17.32 19.57
CA VAL A 97 -9.62 -17.48 20.98
C VAL A 97 -10.83 -17.54 21.90
N LYS A 98 -11.94 -16.87 21.58
CA LYS A 98 -13.22 -17.06 22.28
C LYS A 98 -13.72 -18.51 22.16
N ASN A 99 -13.58 -19.13 21.00
CA ASN A 99 -13.96 -20.54 20.81
C ASN A 99 -13.00 -21.48 21.56
N GLU A 100 -11.69 -21.21 21.56
CA GLU A 100 -10.71 -21.96 22.38
C GLU A 100 -11.05 -21.84 23.88
N TYR A 101 -11.41 -20.65 24.35
CA TYR A 101 -11.88 -20.47 25.72
C TYR A 101 -13.14 -21.30 26.02
N ARG A 102 -14.10 -21.35 25.07
CA ARG A 102 -15.32 -22.18 25.21
C ARG A 102 -14.98 -23.68 25.26
N LEU A 103 -14.01 -24.12 24.43
CA LEU A 103 -13.51 -25.50 24.46
C LEU A 103 -12.83 -25.82 25.80
N GLN A 104 -11.94 -24.94 26.26
CA GLN A 104 -11.26 -25.11 27.55
C GLN A 104 -12.26 -25.12 28.73
N LYS A 105 -13.35 -24.37 28.63
CA LYS A 105 -14.42 -24.40 29.62
C LYS A 105 -15.17 -25.75 29.66
N ARG A 106 -15.22 -26.46 28.52
CA ARG A 106 -15.85 -27.80 28.40
C ARG A 106 -14.85 -28.93 28.65
N ASP A 107 -13.59 -28.68 28.78
CA ASP A 107 -12.50 -29.66 28.88
C ASP A 107 -12.66 -30.61 30.11
N TRP A 108 -13.51 -30.23 31.09
CA TRP A 108 -13.85 -31.07 32.22
C TRP A 108 -14.54 -32.38 31.83
N TRP A 109 -15.13 -32.47 30.62
CA TRP A 109 -15.70 -33.71 30.09
C TRP A 109 -14.60 -34.76 29.84
N ASN A 110 -13.36 -34.39 29.63
CA ASN A 110 -12.23 -35.28 29.42
C ASN A 110 -11.83 -36.04 30.67
N TYR A 111 -12.38 -35.66 31.84
CA TYR A 111 -12.19 -36.42 33.09
C TYR A 111 -13.06 -37.67 33.13
N PHE A 112 -14.09 -37.77 32.30
CA PHE A 112 -14.95 -38.92 32.20
C PHE A 112 -14.52 -39.78 31.02
N ARG A 113 -14.18 -41.04 31.30
CA ARG A 113 -13.81 -42.00 30.27
C ARG A 113 -14.75 -43.20 30.31
N LEU A 114 -15.31 -43.51 29.16
CA LEU A 114 -16.08 -44.72 28.92
C LEU A 114 -15.22 -45.69 28.12
N ASN A 115 -15.02 -46.88 28.64
CA ASN A 115 -14.26 -47.94 28.00
C ASN A 115 -15.17 -49.12 27.72
N GLY A 116 -15.22 -49.56 26.49
CA GLY A 116 -15.94 -50.75 26.09
C GLY A 116 -15.02 -51.66 25.29
N ASN A 117 -14.80 -52.87 25.77
CA ASN A 117 -14.03 -53.87 25.04
C ASN A 117 -14.89 -55.08 24.78
N TYR A 118 -14.94 -55.54 23.54
CA TYR A 118 -15.52 -56.79 23.13
C TYR A 118 -14.45 -57.68 22.51
N GLY A 119 -14.30 -58.88 23.02
CA GLY A 119 -13.40 -59.87 22.47
C GLY A 119 -14.15 -61.20 22.24
N TYR A 120 -13.96 -61.76 21.07
CA TYR A 120 -14.38 -63.14 20.76
C TYR A 120 -13.16 -63.96 20.42
N GLY A 121 -12.99 -65.07 21.11
CA GLY A 121 -11.87 -65.96 20.86
C GLY A 121 -11.91 -67.26 21.64
N ARG A 122 -11.01 -68.18 21.33
CA ARG A 122 -10.80 -69.38 22.12
C ARG A 122 -9.72 -69.09 23.17
N TYR A 123 -10.12 -69.11 24.41
CA TYR A 123 -9.23 -68.91 25.54
C TYR A 123 -8.90 -70.26 26.14
N ASN A 124 -7.60 -70.57 26.27
CA ASN A 124 -7.11 -71.75 26.97
C ASN A 124 -7.00 -71.42 28.44
N VAL A 125 -7.87 -72.02 29.26
CA VAL A 125 -7.76 -71.90 30.70
C VAL A 125 -6.98 -73.14 31.21
N ILE A 126 -5.86 -72.85 31.79
CA ILE A 126 -5.01 -73.86 32.45
C ILE A 126 -5.39 -73.84 33.92
N SER A 127 -6.03 -74.89 34.36
CA SER A 127 -6.33 -75.10 35.77
C SER A 127 -5.34 -76.10 36.39
N ASN A 128 -4.57 -75.59 37.33
CA ASN A 128 -3.68 -76.42 38.12
C ASN A 128 -4.37 -76.78 39.43
N ALA A 129 -4.74 -78.02 39.57
CA ALA A 129 -5.22 -78.55 40.84
C ALA A 129 -4.05 -79.41 41.47
N SER A 130 -3.53 -78.92 42.55
CA SER A 130 -2.54 -79.70 43.39
C SER A 130 -3.15 -79.89 44.76
N ASP A 131 -3.46 -81.13 45.09
CA ASP A 131 -3.75 -81.51 46.44
C ASP A 131 -2.66 -82.43 46.97
N THR A 132 -2.44 -82.44 48.29
CA THR A 132 -1.25 -83.06 48.97
C THR A 132 -1.12 -84.57 48.74
N PHE A 133 -2.16 -85.20 48.17
CA PHE A 133 -2.19 -86.66 47.96
C PHE A 133 -2.46 -87.08 46.50
N THR A 134 -2.67 -86.20 45.56
CA THR A 134 -2.99 -86.54 44.17
C THR A 134 -1.98 -85.95 43.22
N GLN A 135 -1.65 -86.70 42.16
CA GLN A 135 -0.83 -86.19 41.05
C GLN A 135 -1.38 -84.91 40.45
N MET A 136 -0.47 -84.05 40.15
CA MET A 136 -0.77 -82.75 39.50
C MET A 136 -1.44 -82.99 38.17
N TYR A 137 -2.73 -82.73 38.08
CA TYR A 137 -3.46 -82.70 36.80
C TYR A 137 -3.53 -81.30 36.24
N GLN A 138 -2.98 -81.13 35.07
CA GLN A 138 -3.11 -79.94 34.30
C GLN A 138 -4.21 -80.15 33.25
N THR A 139 -5.31 -79.52 33.44
CA THR A 139 -6.44 -79.58 32.49
C THR A 139 -6.48 -78.31 31.66
N THR A 140 -6.32 -78.47 30.33
CA THR A 140 -6.45 -77.35 29.40
C THR A 140 -7.84 -77.43 28.78
N THR A 141 -8.72 -76.53 29.11
CA THR A 141 -10.01 -76.41 28.52
C THR A 141 -10.02 -75.29 27.49
N SER A 142 -10.24 -75.63 26.21
CA SER A 142 -10.34 -74.65 25.13
C SER A 142 -11.80 -74.41 24.77
N ASN A 143 -12.39 -73.36 25.25
CA ASN A 143 -13.76 -72.96 24.94
C ASN A 143 -13.79 -71.61 24.19
N ALA A 144 -14.70 -71.51 23.19
CA ALA A 144 -15.00 -70.23 22.57
C ALA A 144 -15.79 -69.38 23.57
N GLN A 145 -15.21 -68.25 23.97
CA GLN A 145 -15.85 -67.31 24.90
C GLN A 145 -16.02 -65.95 24.29
N HIS A 146 -17.19 -65.37 24.56
CA HIS A 146 -17.43 -63.95 24.35
C HIS A 146 -17.01 -63.21 25.62
N ASN A 147 -16.06 -62.29 25.48
CA ASN A 147 -15.60 -61.45 26.58
C ASN A 147 -16.12 -60.05 26.35
N PHE A 148 -16.97 -59.58 27.21
CA PHE A 148 -17.58 -58.25 27.14
C PHE A 148 -17.24 -57.52 28.44
N ASN A 149 -16.51 -56.39 28.28
CA ASN A 149 -16.16 -55.55 29.39
C ASN A 149 -16.58 -54.09 29.12
N VAL A 150 -17.43 -53.57 29.98
CA VAL A 150 -17.81 -52.15 29.98
C VAL A 150 -17.38 -51.54 31.28
N GLY A 151 -16.60 -50.50 31.19
CA GLY A 151 -16.10 -49.74 32.33
C GLY A 151 -16.31 -48.24 32.16
N ALA A 152 -16.70 -47.57 33.20
CA ALA A 152 -16.67 -46.14 33.33
C ALA A 152 -15.60 -45.73 34.35
N SER A 153 -14.73 -44.79 33.99
CA SER A 153 -13.72 -44.28 34.92
C SER A 153 -13.75 -42.76 34.95
N VAL A 154 -13.53 -42.20 36.13
CA VAL A 154 -13.35 -40.77 36.36
C VAL A 154 -11.93 -40.56 36.85
N GLY A 155 -11.10 -39.84 36.07
CA GLY A 155 -9.73 -39.52 36.42
C GLY A 155 -9.52 -37.99 36.41
N VAL A 156 -9.33 -37.41 37.56
CA VAL A 156 -9.05 -35.97 37.70
C VAL A 156 -7.70 -35.76 38.29
N SER A 157 -6.85 -35.00 37.57
CA SER A 157 -5.56 -34.57 38.08
C SER A 157 -5.74 -33.43 39.08
N ILE A 158 -5.13 -33.51 40.25
CA ILE A 158 -5.12 -32.44 41.25
C ILE A 158 -4.56 -31.13 40.68
N GLY A 159 -3.48 -31.26 39.87
CA GLY A 159 -2.88 -30.10 39.17
C GLY A 159 -3.88 -29.39 38.24
N ASP A 160 -4.74 -30.14 37.53
CA ASP A 160 -5.75 -29.54 36.66
C ASP A 160 -6.84 -28.82 37.46
N LEU A 161 -7.25 -29.35 38.60
CA LEU A 161 -8.24 -28.70 39.47
C LEU A 161 -7.73 -27.32 39.95
N ILE A 162 -6.47 -27.26 40.40
CA ILE A 162 -5.85 -26.02 40.92
C ILE A 162 -5.57 -25.03 39.79
N ASN A 163 -5.05 -25.50 38.66
CA ASN A 163 -4.60 -24.64 37.57
C ASN A 163 -5.73 -24.17 36.63
N ARG A 164 -6.85 -24.89 36.60
CA ARG A 164 -7.98 -24.56 35.72
C ARG A 164 -8.51 -23.12 35.84
N PRO A 165 -8.76 -22.57 37.05
CA PRO A 165 -9.23 -21.18 37.16
C PRO A 165 -8.21 -20.20 36.62
N ILE A 166 -6.91 -20.48 36.78
CA ILE A 166 -5.81 -19.65 36.25
C ILE A 166 -5.78 -19.74 34.72
N LYS A 167 -5.88 -20.94 34.15
CA LYS A 167 -5.96 -21.13 32.69
C LYS A 167 -7.14 -20.36 32.09
N LEU A 168 -8.32 -20.46 32.67
CA LEU A 168 -9.50 -19.72 32.20
C LEU A 168 -9.35 -18.22 32.32
N LYS A 169 -8.68 -17.74 33.37
CA LYS A 169 -8.36 -16.31 33.54
C LYS A 169 -7.39 -15.82 32.48
N ASN A 170 -6.37 -16.62 32.15
CA ASN A 170 -5.39 -16.31 31.10
C ASN A 170 -6.06 -16.20 29.71
N TYR A 171 -7.01 -17.09 29.38
CA TYR A 171 -7.78 -16.96 28.14
C TYR A 171 -8.61 -15.67 28.08
N ARG A 172 -9.15 -15.22 29.21
CA ARG A 172 -9.88 -13.94 29.25
C ARG A 172 -8.95 -12.77 28.96
N TYR A 173 -7.73 -12.77 29.53
CA TYR A 173 -6.73 -11.74 29.24
C TYR A 173 -6.27 -11.79 27.78
N GLN A 174 -6.11 -12.98 27.20
CA GLN A 174 -5.80 -13.10 25.77
C GLN A 174 -6.91 -12.54 24.88
N ILE A 175 -8.17 -12.79 25.21
CA ILE A 175 -9.32 -12.22 24.48
C ILE A 175 -9.30 -10.69 24.60
N GLU A 176 -9.10 -10.15 25.78
CA GLU A 176 -9.01 -8.70 26.04
C GLU A 176 -7.86 -8.08 25.25
N GLN A 177 -6.68 -8.68 25.27
CA GLN A 177 -5.52 -8.23 24.50
C GLN A 177 -5.80 -8.21 23.00
N LEU A 178 -6.43 -9.27 22.47
CA LEU A 178 -6.79 -9.32 21.06
C LEU A 178 -7.88 -8.33 20.68
N GLN A 179 -8.79 -7.99 21.60
CA GLN A 179 -9.79 -6.93 21.38
C GLN A 179 -9.09 -5.57 21.25
N TYR A 180 -8.13 -5.25 22.12
CA TYR A 180 -7.34 -4.03 21.98
C TYR A 180 -6.52 -4.02 20.69
N THR A 181 -5.93 -5.15 20.31
CA THR A 181 -5.24 -5.25 19.00
C THR A 181 -6.20 -5.04 17.81
N GLN A 182 -7.44 -5.53 17.91
CA GLN A 182 -8.47 -5.29 16.89
C GLN A 182 -8.84 -3.80 16.79
N GLU A 183 -8.99 -3.13 17.93
CA GLU A 183 -9.25 -1.68 17.99
C GLU A 183 -8.09 -0.90 17.40
N GLU A 184 -6.85 -1.21 17.78
CA GLU A 184 -5.64 -0.61 17.23
C GLU A 184 -5.56 -0.74 15.70
N VAL A 185 -5.79 -1.95 15.17
CA VAL A 185 -5.82 -2.20 13.72
C VAL A 185 -6.91 -1.37 13.04
N MET A 186 -8.07 -1.24 13.67
CA MET A 186 -9.18 -0.44 13.14
C MET A 186 -8.82 1.05 13.11
N GLU A 187 -8.23 1.57 14.19
CA GLU A 187 -7.79 2.96 14.28
C GLU A 187 -6.69 3.28 13.27
N GLU A 188 -5.69 2.39 13.15
CA GLU A 188 -4.63 2.54 12.15
C GLU A 188 -5.21 2.60 10.73
N ARG A 189 -6.18 1.75 10.41
CA ARG A 189 -6.84 1.76 9.11
C ARG A 189 -7.66 3.02 8.88
N LYS A 190 -8.39 3.49 9.88
CA LYS A 190 -9.12 4.76 9.80
C LYS A 190 -8.18 5.94 9.57
N LEU A 191 -7.03 5.95 10.25
CA LEU A 191 -6.01 6.98 10.05
C LEU A 191 -5.47 6.97 8.62
N ARG A 192 -5.13 5.81 8.07
CA ARG A 192 -4.66 5.68 6.67
C ARG A 192 -5.72 6.12 5.66
N VAL A 193 -7.00 5.81 5.91
CA VAL A 193 -8.09 6.28 5.05
C VAL A 193 -8.24 7.80 5.13
N LEU A 194 -8.11 8.38 6.33
CA LEU A 194 -8.13 9.84 6.51
C LEU A 194 -6.99 10.52 5.77
N GLU A 195 -5.77 9.98 5.86
CA GLU A 195 -4.60 10.49 5.13
C GLU A 195 -4.82 10.44 3.61
N ALA A 196 -5.30 9.29 3.09
CA ALA A 196 -5.60 9.13 1.67
C ALA A 196 -6.72 10.08 1.21
N TYR A 197 -7.78 10.25 2.00
CA TYR A 197 -8.86 11.20 1.73
C TYR A 197 -8.37 12.65 1.67
N ASN A 198 -7.53 13.03 2.64
CA ASN A 198 -6.93 14.36 2.66
C ASN A 198 -6.02 14.59 1.46
N ALA A 199 -5.22 13.59 1.06
CA ALA A 199 -4.41 13.67 -0.14
C ALA A 199 -5.24 13.88 -1.41
N VAL A 200 -6.37 13.18 -1.57
CA VAL A 200 -7.31 13.39 -2.69
C VAL A 200 -7.87 14.81 -2.65
N THR A 201 -8.32 15.27 -1.48
CA THR A 201 -8.90 16.61 -1.31
C THR A 201 -7.89 17.72 -1.64
N GLU A 202 -6.63 17.57 -1.19
CA GLU A 202 -5.54 18.49 -1.50
C GLU A 202 -5.26 18.55 -3.00
N GLN A 203 -5.17 17.38 -3.65
CA GLN A 203 -4.95 17.33 -5.11
C GLN A 203 -6.11 17.90 -5.89
N LEU A 204 -7.36 17.68 -5.47
CA LEU A 204 -8.56 18.30 -6.09
C LEU A 204 -8.53 19.84 -5.97
N ALA A 205 -8.08 20.36 -4.83
CA ALA A 205 -7.97 21.81 -4.63
C ALA A 205 -6.86 22.42 -5.52
N THR A 206 -5.74 21.72 -5.65
CA THR A 206 -4.56 22.24 -6.38
C THR A 206 -4.67 22.09 -7.90
N ILE A 207 -5.33 21.03 -8.40
CA ILE A 207 -5.40 20.75 -9.84
C ILE A 207 -6.11 21.85 -10.62
N LYS A 208 -7.17 22.43 -10.05
CA LYS A 208 -7.90 23.53 -10.67
C LYS A 208 -7.01 24.76 -10.88
N ALA A 209 -6.27 25.17 -9.85
CA ALA A 209 -5.34 26.30 -9.93
C ALA A 209 -4.22 26.04 -10.95
N LYS A 210 -3.72 24.81 -11.03
CA LYS A 210 -2.69 24.43 -12.01
C LYS A 210 -3.25 24.38 -13.43
N ALA A 211 -4.49 23.93 -13.62
CA ALA A 211 -5.19 23.97 -14.91
C ALA A 211 -5.36 25.40 -15.41
N GLU A 212 -5.82 26.31 -14.54
CA GLU A 212 -5.93 27.73 -14.84
C GLU A 212 -4.58 28.34 -15.19
N THR A 213 -3.53 28.01 -14.44
CA THR A 213 -2.15 28.45 -14.72
C THR A 213 -1.66 27.95 -16.07
N ALA A 214 -1.86 26.69 -16.39
CA ALA A 214 -1.48 26.10 -17.68
C ALA A 214 -2.24 26.76 -18.84
N ALA A 215 -3.55 27.02 -18.68
CA ALA A 215 -4.36 27.72 -19.65
C ALA A 215 -3.88 29.15 -19.88
N LEU A 216 -3.50 29.87 -18.80
CA LEU A 216 -2.96 31.23 -18.88
C LEU A 216 -1.64 31.25 -19.64
N TYR A 217 -0.68 30.38 -19.33
CA TYR A 217 0.58 30.30 -20.06
C TYR A 217 0.41 29.83 -21.51
N ASN A 218 -0.59 29.00 -21.81
CA ASN A 218 -0.93 28.66 -23.20
C ASN A 218 -1.46 29.90 -23.97
N ALA A 219 -2.28 30.73 -23.35
CA ALA A 219 -2.76 31.98 -23.95
C ALA A 219 -1.60 32.97 -24.13
N GLN A 220 -0.77 33.16 -23.10
CA GLN A 220 0.43 34.04 -23.15
C GLN A 220 1.39 33.60 -24.26
N MET A 221 1.59 32.30 -24.43
CA MET A 221 2.45 31.77 -25.48
C MET A 221 1.98 32.15 -26.87
N LYS A 222 0.66 32.16 -27.15
CA LYS A 222 0.11 32.60 -28.44
C LYS A 222 0.40 34.07 -28.71
N ILE A 223 0.35 34.91 -27.67
CA ILE A 223 0.69 36.35 -27.78
C ILE A 223 2.20 36.49 -28.05
N SER A 224 3.06 35.79 -27.31
CA SER A 224 4.51 35.82 -27.48
C SER A 224 4.93 35.32 -28.87
N GLU A 225 4.29 34.29 -29.42
CA GLU A 225 4.54 33.83 -30.79
C GLU A 225 4.23 34.92 -31.81
N ASN A 226 3.12 35.63 -31.63
CA ASN A 226 2.74 36.74 -32.52
C ASN A 226 3.72 37.95 -32.42
N ASP A 227 4.12 38.29 -31.20
CA ASP A 227 5.09 39.36 -30.96
C ASP A 227 6.51 39.00 -31.52
N PHE A 228 6.90 37.73 -31.49
CA PHE A 228 8.10 37.25 -32.14
C PHE A 228 8.03 37.36 -33.66
N ILE A 229 6.93 37.01 -34.29
CA ILE A 229 6.72 37.19 -35.73
C ILE A 229 6.78 38.69 -36.12
N GLN A 230 6.25 39.58 -35.26
CA GLN A 230 6.27 41.02 -35.46
C GLN A 230 7.64 41.64 -35.16
N GLY A 231 8.57 40.90 -34.60
CA GLY A 231 9.91 41.38 -34.22
C GLY A 231 9.97 42.18 -32.92
N LYS A 232 8.93 42.15 -32.10
CA LYS A 232 8.87 42.85 -30.79
C LYS A 232 9.68 42.16 -29.72
N ILE A 233 9.80 40.85 -29.79
CA ILE A 233 10.60 40.04 -28.87
C ILE A 233 11.62 39.21 -29.64
N ASP A 234 12.73 38.89 -28.98
CA ASP A 234 13.79 38.05 -29.51
C ASP A 234 13.54 36.56 -29.27
N ILE A 235 14.38 35.70 -29.86
CA ILE A 235 14.27 34.24 -29.74
C ILE A 235 14.57 33.76 -28.31
N ILE A 236 15.37 34.48 -27.54
CA ILE A 236 15.70 34.13 -26.16
C ILE A 236 14.48 34.31 -25.28
N THR A 237 13.78 35.46 -25.42
CA THR A 237 12.53 35.73 -24.70
C THR A 237 11.43 34.72 -25.08
N LEU A 238 11.30 34.40 -26.37
CA LEU A 238 10.36 33.37 -26.84
C LEU A 238 10.69 32.01 -26.21
N SER A 239 11.96 31.62 -26.13
CA SER A 239 12.39 30.36 -25.51
C SER A 239 12.08 30.33 -24.01
N GLN A 240 12.24 31.44 -23.30
CA GLN A 240 11.87 31.57 -21.89
C GLN A 240 10.36 31.39 -21.67
N GLU A 241 9.52 32.03 -22.50
CA GLU A 241 8.08 31.88 -22.43
C GLU A 241 7.62 30.45 -22.74
N ARG A 242 8.26 29.77 -23.69
CA ARG A 242 8.05 28.33 -23.95
C ARG A 242 8.43 27.47 -22.76
N GLY A 243 9.55 27.77 -22.09
CA GLY A 243 9.97 27.08 -20.86
C GLY A 243 8.95 27.23 -19.74
N ARG A 244 8.40 28.43 -19.54
CA ARG A 244 7.33 28.70 -18.55
C ARG A 244 6.06 27.94 -18.86
N ARG A 245 5.61 27.95 -20.12
CA ARG A 245 4.46 27.16 -20.59
C ARG A 245 4.69 25.66 -20.34
N SER A 246 5.83 25.14 -20.76
CA SER A 246 6.17 23.72 -20.59
C SER A 246 6.17 23.33 -19.10
N GLY A 247 6.75 24.14 -18.23
CA GLY A 247 6.76 23.93 -16.79
C GLY A 247 5.34 23.91 -16.19
N ALA A 248 4.47 24.84 -16.60
CA ALA A 248 3.09 24.90 -16.14
C ALA A 248 2.27 23.68 -16.60
N VAL A 249 2.39 23.27 -17.86
CA VAL A 249 1.72 22.09 -18.41
C VAL A 249 2.21 20.81 -17.71
N THR A 250 3.53 20.66 -17.56
CA THR A 250 4.12 19.51 -16.83
C THR A 250 3.63 19.45 -15.39
N SER A 251 3.55 20.60 -14.71
CA SER A 251 3.05 20.64 -13.32
C SER A 251 1.57 20.26 -13.22
N TYR A 252 0.75 20.65 -14.21
CA TYR A 252 -0.63 20.22 -14.29
C TYR A 252 -0.77 18.70 -14.51
N GLU A 253 -0.06 18.15 -15.49
CA GLU A 253 -0.09 16.71 -15.77
C GLU A 253 0.43 15.88 -14.60
N GLN A 254 1.49 16.31 -13.91
CA GLN A 254 1.95 15.65 -12.68
C GLN A 254 0.88 15.63 -11.59
N SER A 255 0.16 16.74 -11.39
CA SER A 255 -0.93 16.78 -10.40
C SER A 255 -2.10 15.90 -10.80
N ARG A 256 -2.39 15.79 -12.09
CA ARG A 256 -3.41 14.88 -12.61
C ARG A 256 -3.08 13.42 -12.31
N VAL A 257 -1.82 13.01 -12.54
CA VAL A 257 -1.34 11.66 -12.19
C VAL A 257 -1.37 11.43 -10.67
N MET A 258 -0.95 12.42 -9.88
CA MET A 258 -0.98 12.33 -8.42
C MET A 258 -2.41 12.17 -7.89
N LEU A 259 -3.36 12.94 -8.43
CA LEU A 259 -4.77 12.83 -8.07
C LEU A 259 -5.31 11.43 -8.38
N HIS A 260 -5.05 10.93 -9.58
CA HIS A 260 -5.48 9.58 -9.99
C HIS A 260 -4.93 8.51 -9.04
N ASN A 261 -3.61 8.55 -8.74
CA ASN A 261 -2.99 7.62 -7.81
C ASN A 261 -3.59 7.71 -6.40
N SER A 262 -3.89 8.93 -5.92
CA SER A 262 -4.52 9.13 -4.61
C SER A 262 -5.93 8.57 -4.56
N ILE A 263 -6.70 8.70 -5.64
CA ILE A 263 -8.05 8.13 -5.76
C ILE A 263 -7.97 6.59 -5.74
N ILE A 264 -7.09 6.00 -6.56
CA ILE A 264 -6.91 4.53 -6.57
C ILE A 264 -6.50 4.03 -5.18
N LEU A 265 -5.58 4.72 -4.50
CA LEU A 265 -5.18 4.35 -3.15
C LEU A 265 -6.37 4.35 -2.17
N LEU A 266 -7.22 5.40 -2.24
CA LEU A 266 -8.42 5.49 -1.41
C LEU A 266 -9.42 4.38 -1.72
N GLU A 267 -9.65 4.07 -3.00
CA GLU A 267 -10.49 2.95 -3.45
C GLU A 267 -9.96 1.60 -2.96
N MET A 268 -8.64 1.37 -3.05
CA MET A 268 -8.01 0.13 -2.58
C MET A 268 -8.11 -0.03 -1.05
N LEU A 269 -8.04 1.06 -0.30
CA LEU A 269 -8.12 1.02 1.16
C LEU A 269 -9.55 0.77 1.66
N THR A 270 -10.55 1.28 0.95
CA THR A 270 -11.95 1.28 1.38
C THR A 270 -12.85 0.34 0.58
N ASN A 271 -12.37 -0.11 -0.59
CA ASN A 271 -13.16 -0.87 -1.56
C ASN A 271 -14.42 -0.13 -2.07
N VAL A 272 -14.46 1.20 -1.90
CA VAL A 272 -15.52 2.09 -2.40
C VAL A 272 -15.07 2.67 -3.72
N LYS A 273 -15.79 2.39 -4.81
CA LYS A 273 -15.48 2.94 -6.13
C LYS A 273 -15.92 4.41 -6.20
N ILE A 274 -14.98 5.29 -6.53
CA ILE A 274 -15.17 6.72 -6.73
C ILE A 274 -15.31 7.02 -8.23
N ILE A 275 -14.45 6.39 -9.04
CA ILE A 275 -14.47 6.47 -10.49
C ILE A 275 -15.48 5.44 -10.98
N LYS A 276 -16.57 5.90 -11.59
CA LYS A 276 -17.52 5.01 -12.27
C LYS A 276 -16.85 4.54 -13.57
N GLU A 277 -16.59 3.25 -13.66
CA GLU A 277 -16.28 2.62 -14.94
C GLU A 277 -17.49 2.80 -15.87
N GLN A 278 -17.28 3.50 -17.00
CA GLN A 278 -18.26 3.59 -18.08
C GLN A 278 -18.28 2.32 -18.89
#